data_09d48846db1ad3b2c7732a8b0334a55c
#
_entry.id   09d48846db1ad3b2c7732a8b0334a55c
#
_cell.length_a   1.000
_cell.length_b   1.000
_cell.length_c   1.000
_cell.angle_alpha   90.00
_cell.angle_beta   90.00
_cell.angle_gamma   90.00
#
_symmetry.space_group_name_H-M   'P 1'
#
loop_
_entity.id
_entity.type
_entity.pdbx_description
1 polymer ?
#
loop_
_entity_poly.entity_id
_entity_poly.type
_entity_poly.pdbx_seq_one_letter_code
_entity_poly.pdbx_strand_id
1 'polypeptide(L)'
;MWIDTHCHLDAPEFSSSLASIISAAKDKNVRAILLPAVKAADSESVRMLASQYSNEIPGLVYTLGIHPLYTNQTQESDLNLLEEQITGALVDPRFVGVGEIGLDYFVEDLDPHQQEYIFHAQLELAEQFQLPVILHVRRSQDAILKALRRRNIPGGIAHAFNGSFQQAEQFIELGFKLGFGGAATYERALQIRRLIKELPLESIVTETDAPDIPPAWLRSENLAFNEPAFMPRIARGLAAIRGINESEFASRVWRNAMQVLPRWSALCADNPNLIQIS
;
A
#
# COMPACT_ATOMS: atom_id res chain seq x y z
N MET A 1 14.02 -8.77 8.54
CA MET A 1 12.72 -9.05 7.89
C MET A 1 12.29 -7.82 7.12
N TRP A 2 11.56 -8.02 6.02
CA TRP A 2 11.07 -6.94 5.16
C TRP A 2 9.56 -6.92 5.13
N ILE A 3 9.01 -5.72 4.93
CA ILE A 3 7.60 -5.45 4.77
C ILE A 3 7.37 -4.74 3.45
N ASP A 4 6.32 -5.15 2.75
CA ASP A 4 5.82 -4.54 1.52
C ASP A 4 4.40 -4.03 1.78
N THR A 5 4.23 -2.72 1.88
CA THR A 5 2.94 -2.14 2.25
C THR A 5 1.98 -1.95 1.07
N HIS A 6 2.38 -2.38 -0.14
CA HIS A 6 1.52 -2.30 -1.33
C HIS A 6 2.04 -3.22 -2.44
N CYS A 7 1.29 -4.29 -2.74
CA CYS A 7 1.63 -5.25 -3.80
C CYS A 7 0.37 -5.94 -4.33
N HIS A 8 0.17 -5.94 -5.64
CA HIS A 8 -0.97 -6.58 -6.31
C HIS A 8 -0.64 -8.02 -6.71
N LEU A 9 -0.57 -8.94 -5.74
CA LEU A 9 -0.29 -10.36 -6.02
C LEU A 9 -1.40 -11.07 -6.81
N ASP A 10 -2.59 -10.47 -6.88
CA ASP A 10 -3.71 -10.92 -7.70
C ASP A 10 -3.65 -10.45 -9.16
N ALA A 11 -2.62 -9.67 -9.52
CA ALA A 11 -2.43 -9.16 -10.88
C ALA A 11 -2.28 -10.30 -11.90
N PRO A 12 -2.85 -10.16 -13.12
CA PRO A 12 -2.78 -11.17 -14.17
C PRO A 12 -1.35 -11.60 -14.53
N GLU A 13 -0.37 -10.69 -14.41
CA GLU A 13 1.05 -10.91 -14.67
C GLU A 13 1.62 -12.03 -13.80
N PHE A 14 1.09 -12.21 -12.60
CA PHE A 14 1.55 -13.21 -11.65
C PHE A 14 0.83 -14.56 -11.76
N SER A 15 -0.28 -14.63 -12.48
CA SER A 15 -1.19 -15.79 -12.48
C SER A 15 -0.51 -17.14 -12.75
N SER A 16 0.46 -17.18 -13.66
CA SER A 16 1.18 -18.41 -14.02
C SER A 16 2.38 -18.74 -13.13
N SER A 17 2.83 -17.77 -12.31
CA SER A 17 4.09 -17.86 -11.54
C SER A 17 3.94 -17.49 -10.06
N LEU A 18 2.72 -17.27 -9.58
CA LEU A 18 2.44 -16.73 -8.23
C LEU A 18 3.14 -17.52 -7.12
N ALA A 19 3.08 -18.86 -7.16
CA ALA A 19 3.73 -19.68 -6.14
C ALA A 19 5.26 -19.49 -6.12
N SER A 20 5.89 -19.30 -7.28
CA SER A 20 7.33 -19.04 -7.36
C SER A 20 7.69 -17.63 -6.90
N ILE A 21 6.84 -16.64 -7.17
CA ILE A 21 6.99 -15.24 -6.69
C ILE A 21 6.91 -15.18 -5.16
N ILE A 22 5.91 -15.86 -4.57
CA ILE A 22 5.77 -15.98 -3.12
C ILE A 22 6.98 -16.68 -2.49
N SER A 23 7.45 -17.79 -3.09
CA SER A 23 8.65 -18.49 -2.62
C SER A 23 9.87 -17.57 -2.69
N ALA A 24 10.07 -16.85 -3.79
CA ALA A 24 11.17 -15.92 -3.95
C ALA A 24 11.12 -14.77 -2.90
N ALA A 25 9.94 -14.23 -2.62
CA ALA A 25 9.74 -13.20 -1.58
C ALA A 25 10.10 -13.76 -0.19
N LYS A 26 9.63 -14.98 0.13
CA LYS A 26 9.97 -15.68 1.37
C LYS A 26 11.48 -15.88 1.52
N ASP A 27 12.16 -16.33 0.47
CA ASP A 27 13.61 -16.59 0.45
C ASP A 27 14.42 -15.28 0.64
N LYS A 28 13.87 -14.16 0.22
CA LYS A 28 14.42 -12.81 0.45
C LYS A 28 14.03 -12.21 1.80
N ASN A 29 13.41 -13.00 2.67
CA ASN A 29 12.97 -12.60 4.00
C ASN A 29 11.94 -11.47 4.01
N VAL A 30 11.08 -11.39 2.97
CA VAL A 30 9.84 -10.61 2.98
C VAL A 30 8.83 -11.41 3.80
N ARG A 31 8.33 -10.85 4.87
CA ARG A 31 7.48 -11.57 5.85
C ARG A 31 6.10 -10.95 6.01
N ALA A 32 5.90 -9.76 5.48
CA ALA A 32 4.65 -9.05 5.54
C ALA A 32 4.39 -8.35 4.20
N ILE A 33 3.20 -8.57 3.64
CA ILE A 33 2.76 -7.96 2.37
C ILE A 33 1.31 -7.53 2.53
N LEU A 34 0.97 -6.33 2.08
CA LEU A 34 -0.40 -5.84 2.00
C LEU A 34 -0.90 -5.93 0.55
N LEU A 35 -2.05 -6.61 0.37
CA LEU A 35 -2.75 -6.77 -0.90
C LEU A 35 -3.96 -5.81 -0.93
N PRO A 36 -3.92 -4.72 -1.68
CA PRO A 36 -5.10 -3.89 -1.85
C PRO A 36 -5.99 -4.43 -2.97
N ALA A 37 -7.28 -4.62 -2.70
CA ALA A 37 -8.25 -4.85 -3.77
C ALA A 37 -8.43 -3.58 -4.61
N VAL A 38 -8.71 -3.75 -5.91
CA VAL A 38 -8.91 -2.64 -6.84
C VAL A 38 -10.35 -2.50 -7.32
N LYS A 39 -11.19 -3.52 -7.08
CA LYS A 39 -12.64 -3.53 -7.35
C LYS A 39 -13.37 -4.27 -6.25
N ALA A 40 -14.64 -3.96 -6.04
CA ALA A 40 -15.49 -4.74 -5.12
C ALA A 40 -15.53 -6.24 -5.51
N ALA A 41 -15.52 -6.56 -6.80
CA ALA A 41 -15.51 -7.94 -7.29
C ALA A 41 -14.22 -8.73 -6.93
N ASP A 42 -13.11 -8.05 -6.66
CA ASP A 42 -11.82 -8.69 -6.38
C ASP A 42 -11.63 -9.05 -4.90
N SER A 43 -12.57 -8.65 -4.04
CA SER A 43 -12.47 -8.83 -2.58
C SER A 43 -12.22 -10.27 -2.14
N GLU A 44 -12.90 -11.24 -2.76
CA GLU A 44 -12.71 -12.65 -2.44
C GLU A 44 -11.33 -13.14 -2.90
N SER A 45 -10.82 -12.65 -4.03
CA SER A 45 -9.50 -13.01 -4.55
C SER A 45 -8.39 -12.62 -3.57
N VAL A 46 -8.33 -11.36 -3.14
CA VAL A 46 -7.30 -10.88 -2.21
C VAL A 46 -7.42 -11.57 -0.83
N ARG A 47 -8.64 -11.81 -0.35
CA ARG A 47 -8.90 -12.55 0.89
C ARG A 47 -8.37 -13.99 0.82
N MET A 48 -8.69 -14.69 -0.28
CA MET A 48 -8.23 -16.06 -0.50
C MET A 48 -6.71 -16.14 -0.60
N LEU A 49 -6.07 -15.23 -1.34
CA LEU A 49 -4.61 -15.16 -1.44
C LEU A 49 -3.96 -14.94 -0.08
N ALA A 50 -4.47 -13.99 0.71
CA ALA A 50 -3.97 -13.70 2.04
C ALA A 50 -4.06 -14.91 2.98
N SER A 51 -5.10 -15.72 2.86
CA SER A 51 -5.28 -16.96 3.62
C SER A 51 -4.37 -18.08 3.11
N GLN A 52 -4.38 -18.33 1.79
CA GLN A 52 -3.70 -19.44 1.14
C GLN A 52 -2.19 -19.43 1.38
N TYR A 53 -1.57 -18.25 1.27
CA TYR A 53 -0.12 -18.10 1.40
C TYR A 53 0.35 -17.62 2.77
N SER A 54 -0.51 -17.74 3.77
CA SER A 54 -0.23 -17.32 5.15
C SER A 54 0.90 -18.08 5.84
N ASN A 55 1.20 -19.31 5.40
CA ASN A 55 2.32 -20.09 5.92
C ASN A 55 3.66 -19.65 5.31
N GLU A 56 3.65 -19.19 4.06
CA GLU A 56 4.83 -18.69 3.36
C GLU A 56 5.17 -17.27 3.79
N ILE A 57 4.15 -16.39 3.83
CA ILE A 57 4.25 -14.99 4.23
C ILE A 57 3.30 -14.77 5.41
N PRO A 58 3.76 -14.95 6.66
CA PRO A 58 2.88 -14.90 7.83
C PRO A 58 2.12 -13.59 8.02
N GLY A 59 2.72 -12.47 7.63
CA GLY A 59 2.13 -11.14 7.65
C GLY A 59 1.40 -10.75 6.36
N LEU A 60 0.92 -11.70 5.57
CA LEU A 60 0.11 -11.40 4.39
C LEU A 60 -1.28 -10.94 4.82
N VAL A 61 -1.68 -9.74 4.40
CA VAL A 61 -2.94 -9.08 4.77
C VAL A 61 -3.57 -8.41 3.55
N TYR A 62 -4.82 -7.95 3.68
CA TYR A 62 -5.52 -7.32 2.58
C TYR A 62 -6.35 -6.12 3.02
N THR A 63 -6.67 -5.26 2.05
CA THR A 63 -7.66 -4.19 2.16
C THR A 63 -8.70 -4.31 1.06
N LEU A 64 -9.88 -3.70 1.26
CA LEU A 64 -10.99 -3.71 0.32
C LEU A 64 -11.31 -2.29 -0.13
N GLY A 65 -11.41 -2.09 -1.44
CA GLY A 65 -11.68 -0.78 -2.03
C GLY A 65 -11.90 -0.84 -3.53
N ILE A 66 -12.25 0.32 -4.10
CA ILE A 66 -12.41 0.55 -5.53
C ILE A 66 -11.41 1.62 -5.94
N HIS A 67 -10.44 1.20 -6.73
CA HIS A 67 -9.36 2.04 -7.23
C HIS A 67 -9.87 3.06 -8.25
N PRO A 68 -9.34 4.30 -8.30
CA PRO A 68 -9.81 5.36 -9.20
C PRO A 68 -9.86 4.96 -10.68
N LEU A 69 -8.98 4.10 -11.17
CA LEU A 69 -8.98 3.62 -12.55
C LEU A 69 -10.24 2.83 -12.95
N TYR A 70 -11.01 2.35 -12.00
CA TYR A 70 -12.22 1.56 -12.24
C TYR A 70 -13.52 2.32 -11.98
N THR A 71 -13.44 3.57 -11.54
CA THR A 71 -14.63 4.37 -11.14
C THR A 71 -15.63 4.62 -12.27
N ASN A 72 -15.19 4.77 -13.53
CA ASN A 72 -16.10 4.93 -14.67
C ASN A 72 -17.05 3.73 -14.87
N GLN A 73 -16.69 2.56 -14.37
CA GLN A 73 -17.47 1.32 -14.48
C GLN A 73 -18.24 1.02 -13.20
N THR A 74 -17.94 1.72 -12.11
CA THR A 74 -18.52 1.48 -10.79
C THR A 74 -19.93 2.04 -10.70
N GLN A 75 -20.84 1.23 -10.15
CA GLN A 75 -22.23 1.56 -9.90
C GLN A 75 -22.51 1.62 -8.38
N GLU A 76 -23.67 2.14 -8.01
CA GLU A 76 -24.13 2.17 -6.62
C GLU A 76 -24.18 0.76 -6.00
N SER A 77 -24.54 -0.26 -6.79
CA SER A 77 -24.51 -1.66 -6.35
C SER A 77 -23.11 -2.14 -5.94
N ASP A 78 -22.05 -1.60 -6.53
CA ASP A 78 -20.67 -1.98 -6.17
C ASP A 78 -20.26 -1.36 -4.84
N LEU A 79 -20.75 -0.15 -4.53
CA LEU A 79 -20.56 0.48 -3.22
C LEU A 79 -21.30 -0.27 -2.12
N ASN A 80 -22.55 -0.68 -2.38
CA ASN A 80 -23.31 -1.50 -1.44
C ASN A 80 -22.64 -2.86 -1.21
N LEU A 81 -22.16 -3.49 -2.28
CA LEU A 81 -21.39 -4.74 -2.18
C LEU A 81 -20.12 -4.55 -1.36
N LEU A 82 -19.38 -3.45 -1.58
CA LEU A 82 -18.18 -3.14 -0.81
C LEU A 82 -18.47 -2.96 0.68
N GLU A 83 -19.56 -2.28 1.05
CA GLU A 83 -19.99 -2.14 2.45
C GLU A 83 -20.31 -3.49 3.10
N GLU A 84 -21.05 -4.37 2.41
CA GLU A 84 -21.34 -5.74 2.87
C GLU A 84 -20.04 -6.54 3.07
N GLN A 85 -19.12 -6.46 2.13
CA GLN A 85 -17.83 -7.15 2.18
C GLN A 85 -16.94 -6.65 3.32
N ILE A 86 -16.85 -5.32 3.53
CA ILE A 86 -16.13 -4.73 4.65
C ILE A 86 -16.75 -5.25 5.97
N THR A 87 -18.08 -5.19 6.09
CA THR A 87 -18.78 -5.66 7.29
C THR A 87 -18.47 -7.13 7.59
N GLY A 88 -18.49 -7.99 6.55
CA GLY A 88 -18.15 -9.41 6.69
C GLY A 88 -16.68 -9.65 7.01
N ALA A 89 -15.78 -8.79 6.52
CA ALA A 89 -14.35 -8.92 6.72
C ALA A 89 -13.87 -8.44 8.12
N LEU A 90 -14.68 -7.72 8.89
CA LEU A 90 -14.29 -7.25 10.22
C LEU A 90 -13.88 -8.37 11.18
N VAL A 91 -14.38 -9.58 11.00
CA VAL A 91 -14.00 -10.76 11.82
C VAL A 91 -12.72 -11.44 11.34
N ASP A 92 -12.25 -11.13 10.12
CA ASP A 92 -10.99 -11.68 9.58
C ASP A 92 -9.82 -10.87 10.09
N PRO A 93 -8.86 -11.45 10.84
CA PRO A 93 -7.70 -10.74 11.36
C PRO A 93 -6.74 -10.25 10.25
N ARG A 94 -6.85 -10.75 9.01
CA ARG A 94 -6.05 -10.35 7.86
C ARG A 94 -6.62 -9.15 7.11
N PHE A 95 -7.87 -8.79 7.36
CA PHE A 95 -8.46 -7.57 6.84
C PHE A 95 -7.97 -6.36 7.66
N VAL A 96 -7.29 -5.39 7.04
CA VAL A 96 -6.59 -4.34 7.81
C VAL A 96 -7.05 -2.91 7.51
N GLY A 97 -7.90 -2.68 6.49
CA GLY A 97 -8.34 -1.33 6.16
C GLY A 97 -9.15 -1.22 4.87
N VAL A 98 -9.52 0.00 4.51
CA VAL A 98 -10.20 0.34 3.25
C VAL A 98 -9.16 0.79 2.23
N GLY A 99 -9.13 0.17 1.07
CA GLY A 99 -8.15 0.47 0.01
C GLY A 99 -8.01 -0.67 -1.01
N GLU A 100 -7.53 -0.37 -2.20
CA GLU A 100 -6.97 0.93 -2.61
C GLU A 100 -8.08 1.87 -3.06
N ILE A 101 -8.09 3.09 -2.51
CA ILE A 101 -9.05 4.14 -2.84
C ILE A 101 -8.29 5.44 -3.16
N GLY A 102 -8.90 6.39 -3.83
CA GLY A 102 -8.22 7.66 -4.08
C GLY A 102 -8.66 8.35 -5.34
N LEU A 103 -7.78 9.20 -5.87
CA LEU A 103 -8.02 9.99 -7.06
C LEU A 103 -6.79 9.97 -7.98
N ASP A 104 -7.04 9.76 -9.29
CA ASP A 104 -6.04 9.84 -10.34
C ASP A 104 -6.45 10.93 -11.34
N TYR A 105 -5.78 12.08 -11.30
CA TYR A 105 -5.99 13.17 -12.26
C TYR A 105 -4.93 13.20 -13.37
N PHE A 106 -4.18 12.13 -13.49
CA PHE A 106 -3.23 11.95 -14.59
C PHE A 106 -3.86 11.26 -15.80
N VAL A 107 -4.78 10.33 -15.57
CA VAL A 107 -5.46 9.57 -16.62
C VAL A 107 -6.63 10.39 -17.15
N GLU A 108 -6.57 10.79 -18.43
CA GLU A 108 -7.49 11.76 -19.05
C GLU A 108 -8.91 11.21 -19.29
N ASP A 109 -9.05 9.89 -19.48
CA ASP A 109 -10.33 9.26 -19.82
C ASP A 109 -11.23 8.95 -18.61
N LEU A 110 -10.81 9.33 -17.41
CA LEU A 110 -11.58 9.14 -16.18
C LEU A 110 -12.46 10.36 -15.90
N ASP A 111 -13.72 10.13 -15.50
CA ASP A 111 -14.61 11.19 -15.02
C ASP A 111 -14.20 11.65 -13.61
N PRO A 112 -13.72 12.90 -13.44
CA PRO A 112 -13.30 13.38 -12.12
C PRO A 112 -14.45 13.43 -11.11
N HIS A 113 -15.69 13.71 -11.54
CA HIS A 113 -16.85 13.77 -10.65
C HIS A 113 -17.21 12.38 -10.14
N GLN A 114 -17.17 11.37 -11.01
CA GLN A 114 -17.40 9.99 -10.63
C GLN A 114 -16.31 9.49 -9.69
N GLN A 115 -15.03 9.81 -9.96
CA GLN A 115 -13.94 9.49 -9.05
C GLN A 115 -14.15 10.10 -7.65
N GLU A 116 -14.46 11.41 -7.60
CA GLU A 116 -14.69 12.09 -6.32
C GLU A 116 -15.89 11.49 -5.58
N TYR A 117 -16.98 11.19 -6.26
CA TYR A 117 -18.16 10.55 -5.65
C TYR A 117 -17.81 9.20 -5.02
N ILE A 118 -17.18 8.30 -5.80
CA ILE A 118 -16.78 6.97 -5.32
C ILE A 118 -15.74 7.07 -4.18
N PHE A 119 -14.79 7.98 -4.30
CA PHE A 119 -13.79 8.22 -3.25
C PHE A 119 -14.44 8.69 -1.94
N HIS A 120 -15.36 9.65 -2.01
CA HIS A 120 -16.07 10.15 -0.83
C HIS A 120 -16.93 9.08 -0.15
N ALA A 121 -17.64 8.25 -0.93
CA ALA A 121 -18.43 7.14 -0.39
C ALA A 121 -17.52 6.13 0.36
N GLN A 122 -16.36 5.81 -0.18
CA GLN A 122 -15.40 4.91 0.49
C GLN A 122 -14.76 5.53 1.74
N LEU A 123 -14.52 6.84 1.76
CA LEU A 123 -14.08 7.52 2.97
C LEU A 123 -15.18 7.50 4.05
N GLU A 124 -16.47 7.52 3.67
CA GLU A 124 -17.59 7.34 4.62
C GLU A 124 -17.57 5.96 5.25
N LEU A 125 -17.34 4.92 4.47
CA LEU A 125 -17.17 3.56 5.00
C LEU A 125 -15.97 3.46 5.95
N ALA A 126 -14.82 4.03 5.57
CA ALA A 126 -13.64 4.04 6.43
C ALA A 126 -13.89 4.76 7.77
N GLU A 127 -14.60 5.89 7.73
CA GLU A 127 -15.01 6.63 8.94
C GLU A 127 -16.03 5.84 9.78
N GLN A 128 -17.05 5.26 9.15
CA GLN A 128 -18.08 4.46 9.80
C GLN A 128 -17.49 3.29 10.59
N PHE A 129 -16.56 2.56 9.97
CA PHE A 129 -15.92 1.39 10.57
C PHE A 129 -14.63 1.70 11.33
N GLN A 130 -14.21 2.98 11.41
CA GLN A 130 -12.96 3.43 12.03
C GLN A 130 -11.74 2.65 11.51
N LEU A 131 -11.67 2.49 10.19
CA LEU A 131 -10.60 1.78 9.50
C LEU A 131 -9.60 2.74 8.87
N PRO A 132 -8.29 2.44 8.91
CA PRO A 132 -7.28 3.17 8.14
C PRO A 132 -7.49 2.97 6.64
N VAL A 133 -6.96 3.90 5.84
CA VAL A 133 -7.11 3.85 4.38
C VAL A 133 -5.77 3.71 3.65
N ILE A 134 -5.78 2.98 2.53
CA ILE A 134 -4.66 2.93 1.58
C ILE A 134 -5.04 3.78 0.38
N LEU A 135 -4.26 4.84 0.15
CA LEU A 135 -4.58 5.87 -0.81
C LEU A 135 -3.72 5.82 -2.07
N HIS A 136 -4.40 5.76 -3.21
CA HIS A 136 -3.84 6.14 -4.51
C HIS A 136 -3.85 7.67 -4.65
N VAL A 137 -2.69 8.27 -4.93
CA VAL A 137 -2.53 9.72 -4.96
C VAL A 137 -1.74 10.13 -6.21
N ARG A 138 -2.43 10.44 -7.30
CA ARG A 138 -1.76 10.81 -8.55
C ARG A 138 -2.30 12.12 -9.12
N ARG A 139 -1.51 13.22 -9.01
CA ARG A 139 -1.89 14.60 -9.35
C ARG A 139 -3.14 15.10 -8.60
N SER A 140 -3.44 14.53 -7.45
CA SER A 140 -4.68 14.72 -6.70
C SER A 140 -4.46 15.07 -5.22
N GLN A 141 -3.22 15.33 -4.82
CA GLN A 141 -2.82 15.53 -3.42
C GLN A 141 -3.72 16.53 -2.68
N ASP A 142 -3.96 17.70 -3.27
CA ASP A 142 -4.75 18.76 -2.61
C ASP A 142 -6.24 18.40 -2.50
N ALA A 143 -6.80 17.72 -3.49
CA ALA A 143 -8.18 17.23 -3.46
C ALA A 143 -8.37 16.18 -2.36
N ILE A 144 -7.46 15.22 -2.28
CA ILE A 144 -7.45 14.18 -1.23
C ILE A 144 -7.30 14.82 0.15
N LEU A 145 -6.33 15.71 0.35
CA LEU A 145 -6.13 16.42 1.61
C LEU A 145 -7.37 17.20 2.03
N LYS A 146 -8.06 17.87 1.08
CA LYS A 146 -9.32 18.57 1.33
C LYS A 146 -10.42 17.61 1.79
N ALA A 147 -10.52 16.42 1.21
CA ALA A 147 -11.50 15.40 1.59
C ALA A 147 -11.19 14.84 2.99
N LEU A 148 -9.95 14.46 3.26
CA LEU A 148 -9.51 13.89 4.54
C LEU A 148 -9.75 14.82 5.73
N ARG A 149 -9.50 16.14 5.57
CA ARG A 149 -9.73 17.13 6.65
C ARG A 149 -11.18 17.24 7.11
N ARG A 150 -12.13 16.73 6.33
CA ARG A 150 -13.56 16.76 6.63
C ARG A 150 -14.06 15.48 7.29
N ARG A 151 -13.16 14.53 7.53
CA ARG A 151 -13.47 13.19 8.00
C ARG A 151 -12.62 12.83 9.21
N ASN A 152 -13.16 12.00 10.06
CA ASN A 152 -12.42 11.44 11.20
C ASN A 152 -11.85 10.05 10.84
N ILE A 153 -10.86 10.05 9.94
CA ILE A 153 -10.18 8.82 9.50
C ILE A 153 -8.99 8.55 10.43
N PRO A 154 -8.75 7.31 10.87
CA PRO A 154 -7.64 6.96 11.77
C PRO A 154 -6.24 7.14 11.18
N GLY A 155 -6.12 7.65 9.94
CA GLY A 155 -4.91 7.74 9.17
C GLY A 155 -4.83 6.63 8.12
N GLY A 156 -3.62 6.28 7.67
CA GLY A 156 -3.43 5.26 6.64
C GLY A 156 -2.08 5.39 5.93
N ILE A 157 -2.03 4.90 4.71
CA ILE A 157 -0.84 4.99 3.85
C ILE A 157 -1.21 5.71 2.56
N ALA A 158 -0.49 6.78 2.22
CA ALA A 158 -0.49 7.34 0.88
C ALA A 158 0.61 6.64 0.08
N HIS A 159 0.22 5.63 -0.73
CA HIS A 159 1.18 4.83 -1.48
C HIS A 159 1.77 5.60 -2.66
N ALA A 160 2.93 5.16 -3.17
CA ALA A 160 3.68 5.73 -4.29
C ALA A 160 3.80 7.27 -4.22
N PHE A 161 4.04 7.79 -3.02
CA PHE A 161 3.92 9.21 -2.77
C PHE A 161 4.90 10.05 -3.57
N ASN A 162 4.36 10.99 -4.34
CA ASN A 162 5.11 11.95 -5.15
C ASN A 162 4.42 13.31 -5.12
N GLY A 163 4.50 14.00 -3.99
CA GLY A 163 3.98 15.35 -3.78
C GLY A 163 5.08 16.35 -3.43
N SER A 164 4.69 17.60 -3.15
CA SER A 164 5.60 18.58 -2.54
C SER A 164 5.90 18.20 -1.09
N PHE A 165 6.95 18.79 -0.54
CA PHE A 165 7.29 18.62 0.88
C PHE A 165 6.14 19.08 1.79
N GLN A 166 5.55 20.23 1.46
CA GLN A 166 4.41 20.77 2.19
C GLN A 166 3.17 19.84 2.14
N GLN A 167 2.88 19.22 1.00
CA GLN A 167 1.81 18.24 0.90
C GLN A 167 2.13 16.99 1.75
N ALA A 168 3.38 16.53 1.73
CA ALA A 168 3.82 15.42 2.58
C ALA A 168 3.60 15.70 4.07
N GLU A 169 3.98 16.90 4.56
CA GLU A 169 3.74 17.31 5.94
C GLU A 169 2.26 17.28 6.30
N GLN A 170 1.37 17.74 5.41
CA GLN A 170 -0.06 17.73 5.65
C GLN A 170 -0.66 16.32 5.72
N PHE A 171 -0.18 15.36 4.91
CA PHE A 171 -0.55 13.95 5.05
C PHE A 171 -0.08 13.38 6.39
N ILE A 172 1.16 13.70 6.81
CA ILE A 172 1.73 13.26 8.08
C ILE A 172 0.92 13.82 9.27
N GLU A 173 0.54 15.10 9.24
CA GLU A 173 -0.31 15.73 10.26
C GLU A 173 -1.68 15.07 10.39
N LEU A 174 -2.22 14.53 9.29
CA LEU A 174 -3.47 13.75 9.27
C LEU A 174 -3.27 12.27 9.66
N GLY A 175 -2.09 11.89 10.15
CA GLY A 175 -1.81 10.53 10.63
C GLY A 175 -1.40 9.55 9.55
N PHE A 176 -1.05 10.01 8.34
CA PHE A 176 -0.65 9.14 7.24
C PHE A 176 0.85 8.82 7.26
N LYS A 177 1.18 7.62 6.81
CA LYS A 177 2.53 7.26 6.35
C LYS A 177 2.60 7.40 4.85
N LEU A 178 3.81 7.63 4.34
CA LEU A 178 4.06 7.84 2.92
C LEU A 178 4.85 6.65 2.36
N GLY A 179 4.31 6.02 1.32
CA GLY A 179 4.89 4.86 0.67
C GLY A 179 5.96 5.26 -0.34
N PHE A 180 7.11 4.59 -0.28
CA PHE A 180 8.21 4.78 -1.22
C PHE A 180 8.76 3.43 -1.67
N GLY A 181 8.98 3.30 -2.98
CA GLY A 181 9.35 2.05 -3.61
C GLY A 181 10.31 2.21 -4.79
N GLY A 182 10.08 1.42 -5.84
CA GLY A 182 10.90 1.32 -7.03
C GLY A 182 11.25 2.64 -7.71
N ALA A 183 10.31 3.60 -7.72
CA ALA A 183 10.51 4.94 -8.30
C ALA A 183 11.71 5.70 -7.70
N ALA A 184 12.02 5.51 -6.43
CA ALA A 184 13.14 6.16 -5.74
C ALA A 184 14.52 5.64 -6.17
N THR A 185 14.56 4.49 -6.83
CA THR A 185 15.81 3.89 -7.30
C THR A 185 16.38 4.60 -8.54
N TYR A 186 15.56 5.39 -9.24
CA TYR A 186 16.02 6.22 -10.34
C TYR A 186 16.76 7.46 -9.83
N GLU A 187 18.00 7.70 -10.27
CA GLU A 187 18.78 8.87 -9.88
C GLU A 187 18.10 10.19 -10.24
N ARG A 188 17.35 10.20 -11.36
CA ARG A 188 16.59 11.36 -11.84
C ARG A 188 15.33 11.68 -11.02
N ALA A 189 14.88 10.78 -10.13
CA ALA A 189 13.70 10.98 -9.27
C ALA A 189 14.03 11.93 -8.11
N LEU A 190 14.52 13.12 -8.40
CA LEU A 190 15.09 14.06 -7.42
C LEU A 190 14.11 14.42 -6.31
N GLN A 191 12.82 14.64 -6.66
CA GLN A 191 11.78 15.01 -5.68
C GLN A 191 11.50 13.86 -4.69
N ILE A 192 11.27 12.64 -5.20
CA ILE A 192 11.02 11.48 -4.35
C ILE A 192 12.23 11.22 -3.42
N ARG A 193 13.44 11.27 -3.98
CA ARG A 193 14.69 11.07 -3.23
C ARG A 193 14.90 12.14 -2.15
N ARG A 194 14.52 13.39 -2.44
CA ARG A 194 14.55 14.49 -1.47
C ARG A 194 13.55 14.23 -0.33
N LEU A 195 12.32 13.82 -0.64
CA LEU A 195 11.32 13.47 0.38
C LEU A 195 11.84 12.36 1.30
N ILE A 196 12.38 11.27 0.73
CA ILE A 196 12.96 10.18 1.51
C ILE A 196 14.09 10.69 2.42
N LYS A 197 14.92 11.60 1.96
CA LYS A 197 16.06 12.12 2.72
C LYS A 197 15.64 13.05 3.87
N GLU A 198 14.65 13.90 3.66
CA GLU A 198 14.36 15.05 4.54
C GLU A 198 13.14 14.83 5.45
N LEU A 199 12.15 14.01 5.05
CA LEU A 199 10.96 13.75 5.88
C LEU A 199 11.32 13.01 7.19
N PRO A 200 10.50 13.15 8.25
CA PRO A 200 10.65 12.32 9.46
C PRO A 200 10.66 10.83 9.11
N LEU A 201 11.60 10.07 9.62
CA LEU A 201 11.72 8.63 9.32
C LEU A 201 10.48 7.85 9.77
N GLU A 202 9.83 8.33 10.79
CA GLU A 202 8.58 7.81 11.36
C GLU A 202 7.38 7.91 10.39
N SER A 203 7.49 8.71 9.33
CA SER A 203 6.44 8.87 8.33
C SER A 203 6.61 8.00 7.08
N ILE A 204 7.70 7.23 6.99
CA ILE A 204 8.07 6.47 5.79
C ILE A 204 7.68 5.00 5.94
N VAL A 205 7.05 4.44 4.92
CA VAL A 205 6.87 2.99 4.71
C VAL A 205 7.45 2.58 3.37
N THR A 206 7.67 1.27 3.18
CA THR A 206 8.26 0.72 1.95
C THR A 206 7.28 -0.18 1.23
N GLU A 207 7.32 -0.11 -0.10
CA GLU A 207 6.44 -0.86 -0.98
C GLU A 207 7.13 -1.21 -2.29
N THR A 208 6.59 -2.21 -2.99
CA THR A 208 6.99 -2.49 -4.38
C THR A 208 6.03 -1.88 -5.38
N ASP A 209 4.75 -1.89 -5.10
CA ASP A 209 3.64 -1.70 -6.05
C ASP A 209 3.71 -2.71 -7.20
N ALA A 210 4.23 -3.90 -6.91
CA ALA A 210 4.40 -4.92 -7.92
C ALA A 210 3.04 -5.46 -8.42
N PRO A 211 2.90 -5.70 -9.74
CA PRO A 211 3.93 -5.74 -10.80
C PRO A 211 4.36 -4.37 -11.36
N ASP A 212 3.71 -3.29 -10.95
CA ASP A 212 3.93 -1.93 -11.42
C ASP A 212 5.15 -1.24 -10.75
N ILE A 213 5.39 0.00 -11.08
CA ILE A 213 6.47 0.87 -10.59
C ILE A 213 7.84 0.16 -10.54
N PRO A 214 8.35 -0.32 -11.69
CA PRO A 214 9.59 -1.10 -11.73
C PRO A 214 10.78 -0.29 -11.20
N PRO A 215 11.68 -0.92 -10.41
CA PRO A 215 12.92 -0.29 -10.02
C PRO A 215 13.87 -0.10 -11.21
N ALA A 216 14.83 0.83 -11.09
CA ALA A 216 15.69 1.27 -12.17
C ALA A 216 16.49 0.15 -12.83
N TRP A 217 16.87 -0.87 -12.08
CA TRP A 217 17.67 -2.02 -12.59
C TRP A 217 16.85 -3.03 -13.39
N LEU A 218 15.53 -3.02 -13.33
CA LEU A 218 14.68 -4.03 -13.94
C LEU A 218 14.98 -4.22 -15.43
N ARG A 219 15.04 -3.11 -16.17
CA ARG A 219 15.35 -3.13 -17.61
C ARG A 219 16.76 -3.63 -17.93
N SER A 220 17.75 -3.24 -17.11
CA SER A 220 19.14 -3.65 -17.33
C SER A 220 19.39 -5.13 -17.03
N GLU A 221 18.54 -5.73 -16.20
CA GLU A 221 18.61 -7.13 -15.84
C GLU A 221 17.64 -8.01 -16.64
N ASN A 222 16.94 -7.45 -17.66
CA ASN A 222 15.95 -8.14 -18.50
C ASN A 222 14.86 -8.86 -17.71
N LEU A 223 14.40 -8.26 -16.61
CA LEU A 223 13.31 -8.77 -15.81
C LEU A 223 11.97 -8.26 -16.38
N ALA A 224 10.94 -9.12 -16.39
CA ALA A 224 9.69 -8.83 -17.06
C ALA A 224 8.84 -7.80 -16.31
N PHE A 225 8.75 -7.90 -15.00
CA PHE A 225 7.93 -7.06 -14.13
C PHE A 225 8.56 -6.94 -12.73
N ASN A 226 8.06 -5.99 -11.95
CA ASN A 226 8.41 -5.84 -10.54
C ASN A 226 7.83 -7.00 -9.72
N GLU A 227 8.48 -7.34 -8.59
CA GLU A 227 8.00 -8.40 -7.70
C GLU A 227 8.40 -8.13 -6.24
N PRO A 228 7.66 -8.67 -5.25
CA PRO A 228 7.94 -8.41 -3.83
C PRO A 228 9.31 -8.92 -3.38
N ALA A 229 9.94 -9.87 -4.08
CA ALA A 229 11.31 -10.31 -3.81
C ALA A 229 12.35 -9.20 -4.00
N PHE A 230 12.01 -8.10 -4.68
CA PHE A 230 12.91 -6.93 -4.84
C PHE A 230 12.86 -5.97 -3.65
N MET A 231 11.92 -6.13 -2.73
CA MET A 231 11.77 -5.25 -1.56
C MET A 231 13.10 -5.03 -0.79
N PRO A 232 13.91 -6.04 -0.48
CA PRO A 232 15.17 -5.82 0.25
C PRO A 232 16.15 -4.93 -0.52
N ARG A 233 16.21 -5.06 -1.84
CA ARG A 233 17.10 -4.25 -2.69
C ARG A 233 16.59 -2.82 -2.84
N ILE A 234 15.28 -2.64 -2.96
CA ILE A 234 14.62 -1.32 -2.95
C ILE A 234 14.92 -0.63 -1.61
N ALA A 235 14.59 -1.27 -0.50
CA ALA A 235 14.77 -0.72 0.84
C ALA A 235 16.24 -0.35 1.16
N ARG A 236 17.19 -1.17 0.68
CA ARG A 236 18.64 -0.83 0.77
C ARG A 236 18.97 0.47 0.04
N GLY A 237 18.37 0.69 -1.15
CA GLY A 237 18.50 1.93 -1.90
C GLY A 237 17.94 3.13 -1.13
N LEU A 238 16.78 2.97 -0.50
CA LEU A 238 16.14 4.01 0.30
C LEU A 238 16.96 4.32 1.58
N ALA A 239 17.47 3.31 2.27
CA ALA A 239 18.37 3.47 3.42
C ALA A 239 19.64 4.22 3.05
N ALA A 240 20.24 3.93 1.88
CA ALA A 240 21.41 4.63 1.37
C ALA A 240 21.12 6.12 1.04
N ILE A 241 19.96 6.43 0.44
CA ILE A 241 19.51 7.82 0.23
C ILE A 241 19.39 8.56 1.55
N ARG A 242 18.91 7.88 2.57
CA ARG A 242 18.73 8.42 3.91
C ARG A 242 20.06 8.55 4.68
N GLY A 243 21.07 7.77 4.32
CA GLY A 243 22.35 7.71 5.02
C GLY A 243 22.31 6.96 6.36
N ILE A 244 21.41 5.97 6.50
CA ILE A 244 21.28 5.15 7.70
C ILE A 244 21.50 3.67 7.40
N ASN A 245 21.72 2.88 8.46
CA ASN A 245 21.94 1.45 8.34
C ASN A 245 20.68 0.72 7.84
N GLU A 246 20.86 -0.31 7.01
CA GLU A 246 19.79 -1.12 6.41
C GLU A 246 18.90 -1.77 7.48
N SER A 247 19.48 -2.30 8.56
CA SER A 247 18.71 -2.96 9.62
C SER A 247 17.89 -1.95 10.45
N GLU A 248 18.44 -0.78 10.70
CA GLU A 248 17.73 0.33 11.34
C GLU A 248 16.56 0.78 10.47
N PHE A 249 16.80 0.98 9.17
CA PHE A 249 15.74 1.35 8.23
C PHE A 249 14.63 0.31 8.20
N ALA A 250 14.96 -0.98 8.05
CA ALA A 250 14.01 -2.08 8.06
C ALA A 250 13.13 -2.11 9.33
N SER A 251 13.77 -1.96 10.50
CA SER A 251 13.07 -1.91 11.78
C SER A 251 12.12 -0.70 11.89
N ARG A 252 12.54 0.47 11.38
CA ARG A 252 11.71 1.68 11.41
C ARG A 252 10.50 1.58 10.49
N VAL A 253 10.67 1.18 9.23
CA VAL A 253 9.55 1.07 8.28
C VAL A 253 8.55 0.00 8.70
N TRP A 254 9.03 -1.10 9.30
CA TRP A 254 8.17 -2.10 9.92
C TRP A 254 7.29 -1.50 11.01
N ARG A 255 7.89 -0.82 11.99
CA ARG A 255 7.16 -0.16 13.09
C ARG A 255 6.17 0.88 12.59
N ASN A 256 6.55 1.65 11.56
CA ASN A 256 5.68 2.67 10.98
C ASN A 256 4.43 2.05 10.36
N ALA A 257 4.56 0.92 9.62
CA ALA A 257 3.43 0.18 9.06
C ALA A 257 2.53 -0.39 10.17
N MET A 258 3.13 -1.00 11.21
CA MET A 258 2.37 -1.54 12.35
C MET A 258 1.64 -0.44 13.13
N GLN A 259 2.22 0.74 13.24
CA GLN A 259 1.61 1.88 13.93
C GLN A 259 0.36 2.38 13.21
N VAL A 260 0.39 2.47 11.88
CA VAL A 260 -0.71 3.05 11.08
C VAL A 260 -1.78 2.01 10.73
N LEU A 261 -1.46 0.73 10.80
CA LEU A 261 -2.37 -0.39 10.52
C LEU A 261 -2.49 -1.29 11.77
N PRO A 262 -3.28 -0.90 12.78
CA PRO A 262 -3.31 -1.58 14.07
C PRO A 262 -3.80 -3.04 14.00
N ARG A 263 -4.69 -3.38 13.05
CA ARG A 263 -5.11 -4.77 12.83
C ARG A 263 -3.96 -5.63 12.29
N TRP A 264 -3.10 -5.07 11.43
CA TRP A 264 -1.87 -5.75 10.98
C TRP A 264 -0.90 -5.96 12.14
N SER A 265 -0.75 -4.94 12.99
CA SER A 265 0.06 -5.04 14.21
C SER A 265 -0.41 -6.17 15.13
N ALA A 266 -1.71 -6.29 15.37
CA ALA A 266 -2.29 -7.36 16.18
C ALA A 266 -1.99 -8.75 15.59
N LEU A 267 -2.23 -8.94 14.28
CA LEU A 267 -1.91 -10.18 13.58
C LEU A 267 -0.42 -10.57 13.72
N CYS A 268 0.48 -9.57 13.58
CA CYS A 268 1.92 -9.82 13.69
C CYS A 268 2.35 -10.14 15.13
N ALA A 269 1.73 -9.53 16.13
CA ALA A 269 2.04 -9.77 17.53
C ALA A 269 1.65 -11.19 17.98
N ASP A 270 0.62 -11.77 17.40
CA ASP A 270 0.16 -13.13 17.68
C ASP A 270 1.00 -14.21 16.94
N ASN A 271 1.92 -13.81 16.06
CA ASN A 271 2.71 -14.75 15.27
C ASN A 271 4.19 -14.79 15.70
N PRO A 272 4.64 -15.89 16.35
CA PRO A 272 6.02 -16.00 16.84
C PRO A 272 7.09 -15.86 15.75
N ASN A 273 6.75 -16.14 14.47
CA ASN A 273 7.68 -15.99 13.34
C ASN A 273 7.89 -14.53 12.91
N LEU A 274 7.13 -13.58 13.47
CA LEU A 274 7.18 -12.14 13.18
C LEU A 274 7.65 -11.29 14.37
N ILE A 275 7.82 -11.88 15.56
CA ILE A 275 8.14 -11.17 16.83
C ILE A 275 9.63 -10.73 16.90
N GLN A 276 10.50 -11.16 16.00
CA GLN A 276 11.96 -10.95 16.09
C GLN A 276 12.47 -9.53 15.73
N ILE A 277 11.66 -8.48 15.87
CA ILE A 277 12.12 -7.08 15.72
C ILE A 277 11.78 -6.31 16.99
N SER A 278 12.42 -6.65 18.08
CA SER A 278 12.50 -5.78 19.27
C SER A 278 13.88 -5.16 19.38
#